data_9f4a8b85cdd4ec8a567fdc1d8651a83c
#
_entry.id   9f4a8b85cdd4ec8a567fdc1d8651a83c
#
_cell.length_a   1.000
_cell.length_b   1.000
_cell.length_c   1.000
_cell.angle_alpha   90.00
_cell.angle_beta   90.00
_cell.angle_gamma   90.00
#
_symmetry.space_group_name_H-M   'P 1'
#
loop_
_entity.id
_entity.type
_entity.pdbx_description
1 polymer ?
#
loop_
_entity_poly.entity_id
_entity_poly.type
_entity_poly.pdbx_seq_one_letter_code
_entity_poly.pdbx_strand_id
1 'polypeptide(L)'
;MAANSSRPALADVRAAQRRLHGRLHRTPVLTCGGLDLLAGRRLLFKCELFQRTGSFKIRGALNAVRSLVEESERAGGELPRAVVTHSSGNHGQALACAARAEGIPAYIVVPHTAPHCKQAAIRTYGATLVPCEPSDESRAETASRVVQETGGVMVHPNQEPAVIAGQGTIALEVLEQVPQVNAVVVPVGGGEMIAGIAIAIKALRPDVKVFAAEPRNADDCYQSKLRGELTPNLHPPETIADAVKTSIGPNTWPIIRDLVDDVLTVSEEEIKRATRMVWERMKLLIEPTAGVGVAAVLSEQFQAVPQDVENICIVLCGGNVDLSSLTWLTELPGKAE
;
A
#
# COMPACT_ATOMS: atom_id res chain seq x y z
N MET A 1 28.38 -4.85 -0.43
CA MET A 1 28.40 -3.48 0.13
C MET A 1 26.95 -3.05 0.26
N ALA A 2 26.43 -2.87 1.47
CA ALA A 2 25.09 -2.33 1.68
C ALA A 2 25.11 -0.89 1.16
N ALA A 3 24.34 -0.63 0.09
CA ALA A 3 24.11 0.73 -0.37
C ALA A 3 23.54 1.50 0.82
N ASN A 4 24.16 2.62 1.15
CA ASN A 4 23.70 3.57 2.14
C ASN A 4 22.40 4.18 1.59
N SER A 5 21.26 3.47 1.76
CA SER A 5 19.98 3.91 1.23
C SER A 5 19.52 5.08 2.09
N SER A 6 19.82 6.29 1.64
CA SER A 6 19.33 7.51 2.27
C SER A 6 17.81 7.47 2.28
N ARG A 7 17.23 7.91 3.41
CA ARG A 7 15.76 8.10 3.56
C ARG A 7 15.22 8.91 2.38
N PRO A 8 14.18 8.45 1.66
CA PRO A 8 13.59 9.20 0.55
C PRO A 8 13.08 10.57 1.01
N ALA A 9 13.17 11.55 0.13
CA ALA A 9 12.73 12.93 0.35
C ALA A 9 11.69 13.36 -0.72
N LEU A 10 11.14 14.56 -0.59
CA LEU A 10 10.20 15.11 -1.58
C LEU A 10 10.80 15.15 -3.00
N ALA A 11 12.10 15.35 -3.12
CA ALA A 11 12.78 15.35 -4.42
C ALA A 11 12.65 14.00 -5.13
N ASP A 12 12.73 12.89 -4.38
CA ASP A 12 12.58 11.53 -4.89
C ASP A 12 11.12 11.26 -5.31
N VAL A 13 10.15 11.73 -4.52
CA VAL A 13 8.72 11.64 -4.87
C VAL A 13 8.41 12.43 -6.16
N ARG A 14 8.98 13.61 -6.33
CA ARG A 14 8.85 14.40 -7.57
C ARG A 14 9.57 13.75 -8.76
N ALA A 15 10.70 13.11 -8.54
CA ALA A 15 11.37 12.31 -9.56
C ALA A 15 10.49 11.10 -9.97
N ALA A 16 9.88 10.42 -8.99
CA ALA A 16 8.91 9.37 -9.25
C ALA A 16 7.71 9.88 -10.05
N GLN A 17 7.14 11.04 -9.70
CA GLN A 17 6.04 11.65 -10.45
C GLN A 17 6.39 11.83 -11.93
N ARG A 18 7.59 12.35 -12.23
CA ARG A 18 8.06 12.52 -13.63
C ARG A 18 8.20 11.19 -14.36
N ARG A 19 8.77 10.15 -13.73
CA ARG A 19 8.90 8.79 -14.31
C ARG A 19 7.56 8.16 -14.60
N LEU A 20 6.58 8.39 -13.75
CA LEU A 20 5.25 7.77 -13.81
C LEU A 20 4.27 8.54 -14.71
N HIS A 21 4.60 9.76 -15.12
CA HIS A 21 3.72 10.61 -15.93
C HIS A 21 3.36 9.93 -17.26
N GLY A 22 2.07 9.91 -17.57
CA GLY A 22 1.51 9.27 -18.77
C GLY A 22 1.54 7.73 -18.78
N ARG A 23 2.10 7.10 -17.74
CA ARG A 23 2.23 5.63 -17.63
C ARG A 23 1.21 5.01 -16.67
N LEU A 24 0.69 5.78 -15.74
CA LEU A 24 -0.29 5.39 -14.74
C LEU A 24 -1.57 6.21 -14.86
N HIS A 25 -2.62 5.70 -14.23
CA HIS A 25 -3.87 6.45 -14.11
C HIS A 25 -3.72 7.54 -13.05
N ARG A 26 -4.22 8.74 -13.34
CA ARG A 26 -4.53 9.70 -12.30
C ARG A 26 -5.87 9.28 -11.69
N THR A 27 -5.82 8.60 -10.56
CA THR A 27 -7.02 8.03 -9.97
C THR A 27 -7.97 9.11 -9.46
N PRO A 28 -9.30 8.91 -9.53
CA PRO A 28 -10.25 9.91 -9.08
C PRO A 28 -10.29 10.03 -7.56
N VAL A 29 -10.76 11.19 -7.09
CA VAL A 29 -11.26 11.39 -5.73
C VAL A 29 -12.78 11.43 -5.80
N LEU A 30 -13.44 10.53 -5.07
CA LEU A 30 -14.90 10.43 -5.00
C LEU A 30 -15.41 10.87 -3.63
N THR A 31 -16.70 11.14 -3.52
CA THR A 31 -17.41 11.54 -2.29
C THR A 31 -18.64 10.67 -2.07
N CYS A 32 -19.10 10.60 -0.82
CA CYS A 32 -20.32 9.88 -0.47
C CYS A 32 -21.04 10.56 0.70
N GLY A 33 -22.09 11.33 0.41
CA GLY A 33 -22.85 12.06 1.41
C GLY A 33 -23.43 11.19 2.53
N GLY A 34 -23.77 9.93 2.23
CA GLY A 34 -24.22 9.00 3.26
C GLY A 34 -23.12 8.57 4.24
N LEU A 35 -21.86 8.56 3.83
CA LEU A 35 -20.72 8.32 4.70
C LEU A 35 -20.28 9.60 5.42
N ASP A 36 -20.42 10.76 4.78
CA ASP A 36 -20.17 12.07 5.42
C ASP A 36 -21.06 12.26 6.65
N LEU A 37 -22.36 11.92 6.52
CA LEU A 37 -23.32 12.00 7.63
C LEU A 37 -22.95 11.09 8.79
N LEU A 38 -22.46 9.88 8.51
CA LEU A 38 -22.02 8.94 9.56
C LEU A 38 -20.75 9.41 10.27
N ALA A 39 -19.82 9.99 9.52
CA ALA A 39 -18.56 10.48 10.05
C ALA A 39 -18.69 11.85 10.76
N GLY A 40 -19.75 12.61 10.47
CA GLY A 40 -19.89 14.01 10.88
C GLY A 40 -18.84 14.93 10.24
N ARG A 41 -18.25 14.53 9.12
CA ARG A 41 -17.13 15.19 8.41
C ARG A 41 -17.22 14.92 6.91
N ARG A 42 -16.57 15.74 6.10
CA ARG A 42 -16.49 15.54 4.66
C ARG A 42 -15.42 14.51 4.32
N LEU A 43 -15.84 13.39 3.73
CA LEU A 43 -14.98 12.31 3.31
C LEU A 43 -14.68 12.38 1.81
N LEU A 44 -13.41 12.20 1.50
CA LEU A 44 -12.88 12.24 0.15
C LEU A 44 -12.11 10.94 -0.06
N PHE A 45 -12.49 10.17 -1.07
CA PHE A 45 -11.96 8.82 -1.28
C PHE A 45 -11.00 8.80 -2.47
N LYS A 46 -9.71 8.71 -2.21
CA LYS A 46 -8.68 8.52 -3.25
C LYS A 46 -8.70 7.07 -3.73
N CYS A 47 -9.21 6.86 -4.94
CA CYS A 47 -9.62 5.54 -5.44
C CYS A 47 -8.47 4.79 -6.14
N GLU A 48 -7.47 4.33 -5.39
CA GLU A 48 -6.34 3.54 -5.91
C GLU A 48 -6.76 2.13 -6.39
N LEU A 49 -7.96 1.66 -6.09
CA LEU A 49 -8.53 0.45 -6.70
C LEU A 49 -8.66 0.58 -8.24
N PHE A 50 -8.76 1.80 -8.76
CA PHE A 50 -8.79 2.06 -10.21
C PHE A 50 -7.41 2.23 -10.85
N GLN A 51 -6.35 2.10 -10.07
CA GLN A 51 -5.01 2.13 -10.62
C GLN A 51 -4.73 0.86 -11.45
N ARG A 52 -3.78 0.91 -12.37
CA ARG A 52 -3.30 -0.29 -13.08
C ARG A 52 -2.99 -1.39 -12.07
N THR A 53 -3.26 -2.63 -12.41
CA THR A 53 -3.17 -3.79 -11.52
C THR A 53 -4.12 -3.79 -10.31
N GLY A 54 -5.11 -2.90 -10.26
CA GLY A 54 -6.16 -2.87 -9.24
C GLY A 54 -5.70 -2.39 -7.86
N SER A 55 -4.52 -1.76 -7.73
CA SER A 55 -4.03 -1.21 -6.46
C SER A 55 -2.92 -0.18 -6.65
N PHE A 56 -2.64 0.59 -5.60
CA PHE A 56 -1.58 1.61 -5.55
C PHE A 56 -0.17 1.05 -5.82
N LYS A 57 0.07 -0.24 -5.60
CA LYS A 57 1.40 -0.88 -5.64
C LYS A 57 2.15 -0.66 -6.94
N ILE A 58 1.46 -0.50 -8.06
CA ILE A 58 2.10 -0.24 -9.36
C ILE A 58 2.88 1.08 -9.38
N ARG A 59 2.53 2.07 -8.56
CA ARG A 59 3.25 3.34 -8.45
C ARG A 59 4.69 3.12 -8.00
N GLY A 60 4.86 2.39 -6.90
CA GLY A 60 6.18 2.06 -6.38
C GLY A 60 6.93 1.06 -7.25
N ALA A 61 6.27 0.00 -7.72
CA ALA A 61 6.90 -1.02 -8.56
C ALA A 61 7.41 -0.44 -9.88
N LEU A 62 6.60 0.37 -10.58
CA LEU A 62 7.02 0.98 -11.83
C LEU A 62 8.11 2.03 -11.61
N ASN A 63 8.03 2.82 -10.52
CA ASN A 63 9.10 3.77 -10.20
C ASN A 63 10.43 3.05 -9.93
N ALA A 64 10.41 1.94 -9.19
CA ALA A 64 11.62 1.15 -8.92
C ALA A 64 12.21 0.56 -10.21
N VAL A 65 11.40 -0.07 -11.04
CA VAL A 65 11.86 -0.64 -12.32
C VAL A 65 12.42 0.46 -13.24
N ARG A 66 11.73 1.58 -13.37
CA ARG A 66 12.20 2.73 -14.18
C ARG A 66 13.48 3.35 -13.62
N SER A 67 13.66 3.40 -12.29
CA SER A 67 14.91 3.87 -11.70
C SER A 67 16.09 2.99 -12.14
N LEU A 68 15.90 1.66 -12.11
CA LEU A 68 16.94 0.71 -12.56
C LEU A 68 17.27 0.88 -14.03
N VAL A 69 16.26 1.11 -14.88
CA VAL A 69 16.46 1.38 -16.31
C VAL A 69 17.27 2.66 -16.53
N GLU A 70 16.86 3.76 -15.89
CA GLU A 70 17.55 5.06 -15.99
C GLU A 70 18.99 5.01 -15.44
N GLU A 71 19.24 4.20 -14.40
CA GLU A 71 20.60 3.97 -13.88
C GLU A 71 21.46 3.22 -14.88
N SER A 72 20.93 2.18 -15.52
CA SER A 72 21.62 1.44 -16.58
C SER A 72 21.92 2.32 -17.79
N GLU A 73 20.94 3.09 -18.26
CA GLU A 73 21.10 4.04 -19.37
C GLU A 73 22.20 5.08 -19.08
N ARG A 74 22.22 5.65 -17.87
CA ARG A 74 23.27 6.62 -17.46
C ARG A 74 24.66 6.03 -17.35
N ALA A 75 24.73 4.76 -16.96
CA ALA A 75 26.01 4.03 -16.87
C ALA A 75 26.50 3.52 -18.25
N GLY A 76 25.69 3.68 -19.31
CA GLY A 76 25.98 3.11 -20.63
C GLY A 76 25.97 1.58 -20.65
N GLY A 77 25.28 0.97 -19.68
CA GLY A 77 25.21 -0.47 -19.47
C GLY A 77 23.95 -1.12 -20.05
N GLU A 78 23.86 -2.43 -19.87
CA GLU A 78 22.70 -3.22 -20.25
C GLU A 78 21.56 -3.06 -19.24
N LEU A 79 20.32 -3.28 -19.66
CA LEU A 79 19.15 -3.36 -18.77
C LEU A 79 19.36 -4.45 -17.70
N PRO A 80 18.71 -4.34 -16.55
CA PRO A 80 18.71 -5.41 -15.54
C PRO A 80 18.32 -6.74 -16.16
N ARG A 81 19.06 -7.80 -15.88
CA ARG A 81 18.78 -9.14 -16.43
C ARG A 81 17.42 -9.66 -16.01
N ALA A 82 16.99 -9.30 -14.81
CA ALA A 82 15.67 -9.62 -14.27
C ALA A 82 15.37 -8.72 -13.07
N VAL A 83 14.08 -8.66 -12.70
CA VAL A 83 13.66 -8.18 -11.36
C VAL A 83 13.03 -9.31 -10.59
N VAL A 84 13.26 -9.33 -9.29
CA VAL A 84 12.80 -10.38 -8.38
C VAL A 84 12.04 -9.76 -7.22
N THR A 85 10.97 -10.39 -6.77
CA THR A 85 10.31 -10.04 -5.49
C THR A 85 9.66 -11.27 -4.86
N HIS A 86 9.32 -11.16 -3.57
CA HIS A 86 8.53 -12.14 -2.84
C HIS A 86 7.18 -11.53 -2.46
N SER A 87 6.14 -11.78 -3.26
CA SER A 87 4.78 -11.30 -2.96
C SER A 87 3.75 -12.04 -3.80
N SER A 88 2.82 -12.72 -3.16
CA SER A 88 1.68 -13.35 -3.83
C SER A 88 0.51 -12.39 -4.13
N GLY A 89 0.57 -11.16 -3.62
CA GLY A 89 -0.52 -10.18 -3.67
C GLY A 89 -0.29 -9.02 -4.65
N ASN A 90 -0.71 -7.84 -4.23
CA ASN A 90 -0.72 -6.62 -5.04
C ASN A 90 0.66 -6.22 -5.58
N HIS A 91 1.75 -6.41 -4.79
CA HIS A 91 3.09 -6.05 -5.25
C HIS A 91 3.63 -7.01 -6.31
N GLY A 92 3.37 -8.31 -6.19
CA GLY A 92 3.77 -9.29 -7.21
C GLY A 92 3.16 -8.97 -8.58
N GLN A 93 1.86 -8.67 -8.61
CA GLN A 93 1.18 -8.23 -9.84
C GLN A 93 1.75 -6.92 -10.38
N ALA A 94 2.00 -5.96 -9.50
CA ALA A 94 2.53 -4.66 -9.85
C ALA A 94 3.94 -4.75 -10.45
N LEU A 95 4.84 -5.53 -9.83
CA LEU A 95 6.19 -5.72 -10.35
C LEU A 95 6.20 -6.46 -11.70
N ALA A 96 5.38 -7.51 -11.83
CA ALA A 96 5.23 -8.23 -13.10
C ALA A 96 4.77 -7.30 -14.23
N CYS A 97 3.75 -6.45 -13.95
CA CYS A 97 3.25 -5.47 -14.91
C CYS A 97 4.32 -4.41 -15.27
N ALA A 98 5.03 -3.89 -14.28
CA ALA A 98 6.08 -2.88 -14.48
C ALA A 98 7.26 -3.44 -15.29
N ALA A 99 7.73 -4.62 -14.94
CA ALA A 99 8.83 -5.27 -15.65
C ALA A 99 8.48 -5.58 -17.11
N ARG A 100 7.27 -6.11 -17.36
CA ARG A 100 6.77 -6.33 -18.72
C ARG A 100 6.76 -5.06 -19.56
N ALA A 101 6.37 -3.93 -18.97
CA ALA A 101 6.33 -2.65 -19.68
C ALA A 101 7.72 -2.15 -20.13
N GLU A 102 8.77 -2.57 -19.45
CA GLU A 102 10.18 -2.24 -19.75
C GLU A 102 10.93 -3.40 -20.45
N GLY A 103 10.25 -4.50 -20.78
CA GLY A 103 10.87 -5.66 -21.44
C GLY A 103 11.84 -6.46 -20.56
N ILE A 104 11.72 -6.33 -19.22
CA ILE A 104 12.59 -7.00 -18.25
C ILE A 104 11.90 -8.26 -17.73
N PRO A 105 12.59 -9.42 -17.68
CA PRO A 105 12.06 -10.63 -17.04
C PRO A 105 11.74 -10.39 -15.55
N ALA A 106 10.59 -10.91 -15.08
CA ALA A 106 10.20 -10.83 -13.68
C ALA A 106 10.04 -12.22 -13.07
N TYR A 107 10.63 -12.42 -11.89
CA TYR A 107 10.49 -13.63 -11.09
C TYR A 107 9.80 -13.29 -9.77
N ILE A 108 8.66 -13.90 -9.53
CA ILE A 108 7.85 -13.62 -8.34
C ILE A 108 7.83 -14.87 -7.46
N VAL A 109 8.46 -14.78 -6.30
CA VAL A 109 8.48 -15.84 -5.29
C VAL A 109 7.14 -15.83 -4.55
N VAL A 110 6.43 -16.95 -4.59
CA VAL A 110 5.10 -17.10 -3.99
C VAL A 110 5.01 -18.36 -3.17
N PRO A 111 4.37 -18.34 -2.00
CA PRO A 111 4.05 -19.57 -1.28
C PRO A 111 3.22 -20.51 -2.15
N HIS A 112 3.51 -21.81 -2.11
CA HIS A 112 2.72 -22.80 -2.83
C HIS A 112 1.24 -22.82 -2.41
N THR A 113 0.96 -22.35 -1.18
CA THR A 113 -0.40 -22.21 -0.61
C THR A 113 -1.12 -20.93 -1.06
N ALA A 114 -0.48 -20.07 -1.84
CA ALA A 114 -1.11 -18.82 -2.31
C ALA A 114 -2.35 -19.12 -3.18
N PRO A 115 -3.44 -18.33 -3.06
CA PRO A 115 -4.65 -18.54 -3.84
C PRO A 115 -4.39 -18.54 -5.35
N HIS A 116 -5.01 -19.51 -6.05
CA HIS A 116 -4.83 -19.68 -7.50
C HIS A 116 -5.19 -18.42 -8.31
N CYS A 117 -6.23 -17.68 -7.91
CA CYS A 117 -6.62 -16.44 -8.56
C CYS A 117 -5.49 -15.38 -8.52
N LYS A 118 -4.80 -15.23 -7.39
CA LYS A 118 -3.65 -14.33 -7.25
C LYS A 118 -2.46 -14.77 -8.10
N GLN A 119 -2.15 -16.07 -8.12
CA GLN A 119 -1.11 -16.62 -8.98
C GLN A 119 -1.44 -16.43 -10.47
N ALA A 120 -2.69 -16.68 -10.87
CA ALA A 120 -3.14 -16.47 -12.25
C ALA A 120 -2.99 -15.00 -12.69
N ALA A 121 -3.37 -14.06 -11.82
CA ALA A 121 -3.21 -12.63 -12.08
C ALA A 121 -1.74 -12.25 -12.36
N ILE A 122 -0.79 -12.75 -11.55
CA ILE A 122 0.66 -12.51 -11.76
C ILE A 122 1.12 -13.09 -13.11
N ARG A 123 0.71 -14.34 -13.44
CA ARG A 123 1.05 -14.97 -14.74
C ARG A 123 0.51 -14.18 -15.94
N THR A 124 -0.67 -13.55 -15.80
CA THR A 124 -1.26 -12.72 -16.87
C THR A 124 -0.36 -11.54 -17.26
N TYR A 125 0.44 -11.04 -16.32
CA TYR A 125 1.46 -10.02 -16.59
C TYR A 125 2.78 -10.57 -17.11
N GLY A 126 2.89 -11.90 -17.35
CA GLY A 126 4.05 -12.52 -17.99
C GLY A 126 5.22 -12.85 -17.06
N ALA A 127 5.01 -12.80 -15.74
CA ALA A 127 6.05 -13.17 -14.78
C ALA A 127 6.18 -14.68 -14.58
N THR A 128 7.40 -15.12 -14.28
CA THR A 128 7.69 -16.48 -13.83
C THR A 128 7.43 -16.59 -12.33
N LEU A 129 6.55 -17.51 -11.94
CA LEU A 129 6.31 -17.82 -10.53
C LEU A 129 7.33 -18.84 -10.03
N VAL A 130 7.94 -18.55 -8.89
CA VAL A 130 8.85 -19.45 -8.18
C VAL A 130 8.19 -19.84 -6.86
N PRO A 131 7.81 -21.12 -6.67
CA PRO A 131 7.17 -21.56 -5.45
C PRO A 131 8.15 -21.61 -4.27
N CYS A 132 7.64 -21.34 -3.05
CA CYS A 132 8.37 -21.48 -1.80
C CYS A 132 7.44 -21.99 -0.69
N GLU A 133 8.00 -22.33 0.46
CA GLU A 133 7.23 -22.62 1.68
C GLU A 133 6.60 -21.32 2.25
N PRO A 134 5.48 -21.45 3.00
CA PRO A 134 4.73 -20.28 3.51
C PRO A 134 5.36 -19.66 4.77
N SER A 135 6.70 -19.53 4.81
CA SER A 135 7.44 -18.82 5.86
C SER A 135 8.21 -17.63 5.30
N ASP A 136 8.49 -16.65 6.13
CA ASP A 136 9.24 -15.46 5.70
C ASP A 136 10.69 -15.81 5.38
N GLU A 137 11.29 -16.77 6.11
CA GLU A 137 12.63 -17.30 5.84
C GLU A 137 12.70 -17.93 4.45
N SER A 138 11.78 -18.86 4.14
CA SER A 138 11.76 -19.53 2.83
C SER A 138 11.52 -18.54 1.68
N ARG A 139 10.69 -17.53 1.88
CA ARG A 139 10.50 -16.45 0.90
C ARG A 139 11.79 -15.69 0.64
N ALA A 140 12.50 -15.28 1.70
CA ALA A 140 13.74 -14.52 1.61
C ALA A 140 14.86 -15.35 0.98
N GLU A 141 15.05 -16.59 1.41
CA GLU A 141 16.04 -17.51 0.88
C GLU A 141 15.81 -17.83 -0.61
N THR A 142 14.56 -18.17 -0.95
CA THR A 142 14.19 -18.44 -2.35
C THR A 142 14.41 -17.22 -3.23
N ALA A 143 14.03 -16.03 -2.77
CA ALA A 143 14.25 -14.80 -3.52
C ALA A 143 15.74 -14.50 -3.71
N SER A 144 16.57 -14.67 -2.67
CA SER A 144 18.03 -14.54 -2.75
C SER A 144 18.64 -15.50 -3.75
N ARG A 145 18.22 -16.77 -3.73
CA ARG A 145 18.65 -17.79 -4.69
C ARG A 145 18.31 -17.39 -6.12
N VAL A 146 17.07 -16.96 -6.37
CA VAL A 146 16.62 -16.51 -7.70
C VAL A 146 17.44 -15.30 -8.19
N VAL A 147 17.73 -14.35 -7.31
CA VAL A 147 18.61 -13.21 -7.64
C VAL A 147 20.00 -13.70 -8.08
N GLN A 148 20.60 -14.65 -7.36
CA GLN A 148 21.90 -15.20 -7.71
C GLN A 148 21.89 -15.97 -9.03
N GLU A 149 20.89 -16.83 -9.25
CA GLU A 149 20.75 -17.65 -10.45
C GLU A 149 20.48 -16.82 -11.72
N THR A 150 19.69 -15.74 -11.59
CA THR A 150 19.28 -14.92 -12.75
C THR A 150 20.19 -13.70 -12.97
N GLY A 151 21.00 -13.33 -11.98
CA GLY A 151 21.68 -12.03 -11.95
C GLY A 151 20.71 -10.85 -11.87
N GLY A 152 19.48 -11.10 -11.37
CA GLY A 152 18.44 -10.10 -11.25
C GLY A 152 18.59 -9.17 -10.05
N VAL A 153 17.74 -8.16 -9.99
CA VAL A 153 17.71 -7.17 -8.91
C VAL A 153 16.46 -7.40 -8.05
N MET A 154 16.67 -7.46 -6.73
CA MET A 154 15.55 -7.54 -5.77
C MET A 154 14.82 -6.19 -5.71
N VAL A 155 13.50 -6.22 -5.88
CA VAL A 155 12.62 -5.08 -5.63
C VAL A 155 11.74 -5.41 -4.44
N HIS A 156 12.16 -4.94 -3.26
CA HIS A 156 11.48 -5.26 -2.01
C HIS A 156 10.10 -4.60 -1.94
N PRO A 157 9.03 -5.31 -1.52
CA PRO A 157 7.66 -4.81 -1.56
C PRO A 157 7.39 -3.51 -0.80
N ASN A 158 8.16 -3.22 0.25
CA ASN A 158 7.89 -2.11 1.17
C ASN A 158 9.15 -1.45 1.78
N GLN A 159 10.35 -2.00 1.62
CA GLN A 159 11.58 -1.42 2.18
C GLN A 159 12.46 -0.73 1.12
N GLU A 160 12.10 -0.80 -0.15
CA GLU A 160 12.84 -0.19 -1.25
C GLU A 160 12.56 1.32 -1.31
N PRO A 161 13.60 2.20 -1.23
CA PRO A 161 13.41 3.66 -1.29
C PRO A 161 12.67 4.13 -2.54
N ALA A 162 12.95 3.53 -3.69
CA ALA A 162 12.26 3.86 -4.94
C ALA A 162 10.77 3.46 -4.91
N VAL A 163 10.42 2.36 -4.21
CA VAL A 163 9.02 1.97 -3.98
C VAL A 163 8.33 2.99 -3.09
N ILE A 164 8.93 3.37 -1.96
CA ILE A 164 8.39 4.38 -1.04
C ILE A 164 8.14 5.71 -1.77
N ALA A 165 9.12 6.18 -2.54
CA ALA A 165 9.00 7.42 -3.31
C ALA A 165 7.86 7.35 -4.36
N GLY A 166 7.72 6.23 -5.05
CA GLY A 166 6.63 6.00 -6.00
C GLY A 166 5.25 6.10 -5.36
N GLN A 167 5.07 5.51 -4.16
CA GLN A 167 3.82 5.59 -3.40
C GLN A 167 3.50 7.03 -2.97
N GLY A 168 4.51 7.85 -2.70
CA GLY A 168 4.33 9.26 -2.35
C GLY A 168 3.64 10.09 -3.42
N THR A 169 3.62 9.65 -4.68
CA THR A 169 2.91 10.33 -5.77
C THR A 169 1.39 10.39 -5.55
N ILE A 170 0.83 9.50 -4.72
CA ILE A 170 -0.58 9.58 -4.28
C ILE A 170 -0.84 10.94 -3.61
N ALA A 171 0.05 11.35 -2.72
CA ALA A 171 -0.09 12.60 -1.97
C ALA A 171 -0.03 13.83 -2.89
N LEU A 172 0.83 13.82 -3.91
CA LEU A 172 0.90 14.91 -4.88
C LEU A 172 -0.43 15.08 -5.62
N GLU A 173 -1.02 13.96 -6.05
CA GLU A 173 -2.35 13.98 -6.69
C GLU A 173 -3.45 14.43 -5.71
N VAL A 174 -3.43 13.97 -4.46
CA VAL A 174 -4.40 14.37 -3.43
C VAL A 174 -4.35 15.86 -3.18
N LEU A 175 -3.16 16.45 -3.00
CA LEU A 175 -3.01 17.88 -2.75
C LEU A 175 -3.48 18.75 -3.92
N GLU A 176 -3.33 18.25 -5.16
CA GLU A 176 -3.85 18.94 -6.35
C GLU A 176 -5.37 18.79 -6.49
N GLN A 177 -5.93 17.61 -6.22
CA GLN A 177 -7.36 17.31 -6.40
C GLN A 177 -8.22 17.82 -5.25
N VAL A 178 -7.64 17.94 -4.05
CA VAL A 178 -8.30 18.35 -2.81
C VAL A 178 -7.45 19.39 -2.08
N PRO A 179 -7.36 20.65 -2.60
CA PRO A 179 -6.55 21.68 -1.98
C PRO A 179 -6.92 22.01 -0.52
N GLN A 180 -8.19 21.75 -0.16
CA GLN A 180 -8.74 21.99 1.19
C GLN A 180 -8.57 20.79 2.14
N VAL A 181 -7.85 19.73 1.77
CA VAL A 181 -7.65 18.57 2.63
C VAL A 181 -7.01 18.96 3.96
N ASN A 182 -7.56 18.45 5.07
CA ASN A 182 -7.03 18.67 6.43
C ASN A 182 -6.34 17.41 6.97
N ALA A 183 -6.77 16.23 6.53
CA ALA A 183 -6.17 14.97 6.95
C ALA A 183 -6.17 13.93 5.82
N VAL A 184 -5.18 13.04 5.85
CA VAL A 184 -5.12 11.85 4.99
C VAL A 184 -5.03 10.62 5.88
N VAL A 185 -5.91 9.63 5.64
CA VAL A 185 -5.96 8.36 6.37
C VAL A 185 -5.53 7.23 5.45
N VAL A 186 -4.56 6.45 5.90
CA VAL A 186 -3.84 5.47 5.07
C VAL A 186 -3.79 4.11 5.76
N PRO A 187 -4.31 3.03 5.17
CA PRO A 187 -4.09 1.67 5.66
C PRO A 187 -2.60 1.30 5.68
N VAL A 188 -2.14 0.67 6.75
CA VAL A 188 -0.72 0.35 6.94
C VAL A 188 -0.49 -1.15 7.08
N GLY A 189 0.44 -1.67 6.26
CA GLY A 189 1.10 -2.95 6.41
C GLY A 189 2.60 -2.68 6.49
N GLY A 190 3.38 -2.95 5.44
CA GLY A 190 4.82 -2.67 5.43
C GLY A 190 5.24 -1.20 5.54
N GLY A 191 4.29 -0.28 5.45
CA GLY A 191 4.47 1.15 5.72
C GLY A 191 4.95 2.00 4.55
N GLU A 192 5.23 1.45 3.36
CA GLU A 192 5.78 2.21 2.23
C GLU A 192 4.81 3.26 1.68
N MET A 193 3.50 2.94 1.69
CA MET A 193 2.47 3.88 1.20
C MET A 193 2.37 5.10 2.10
N ILE A 194 2.18 4.89 3.40
CA ILE A 194 2.07 6.00 4.35
C ILE A 194 3.38 6.77 4.47
N ALA A 195 4.54 6.09 4.42
CA ALA A 195 5.84 6.75 4.46
C ALA A 195 6.02 7.70 3.25
N GLY A 196 5.73 7.23 2.04
CA GLY A 196 5.79 8.06 0.84
C GLY A 196 4.80 9.23 0.88
N ILE A 197 3.56 8.98 1.30
CA ILE A 197 2.52 10.01 1.47
C ILE A 197 2.96 11.05 2.50
N ALA A 198 3.44 10.61 3.68
CA ALA A 198 3.85 11.50 4.75
C ALA A 198 5.04 12.39 4.35
N ILE A 199 6.03 11.86 3.61
CA ILE A 199 7.14 12.65 3.06
C ILE A 199 6.61 13.82 2.21
N ALA A 200 5.69 13.54 1.29
CA ALA A 200 5.17 14.57 0.39
C ALA A 200 4.24 15.55 1.12
N ILE A 201 3.32 15.07 1.95
CA ILE A 201 2.40 15.91 2.72
C ILE A 201 3.17 16.85 3.64
N LYS A 202 4.04 16.32 4.50
CA LYS A 202 4.72 17.13 5.51
C LYS A 202 5.72 18.13 4.91
N ALA A 203 6.24 17.85 3.72
CA ALA A 203 7.11 18.79 3.01
C ALA A 203 6.35 19.91 2.28
N LEU A 204 5.11 19.67 1.82
CA LEU A 204 4.32 20.63 1.02
C LEU A 204 3.23 21.32 1.83
N ARG A 205 2.60 20.60 2.74
CA ARG A 205 1.49 21.04 3.59
C ARG A 205 1.66 20.45 4.99
N PRO A 206 2.59 20.98 5.81
CA PRO A 206 2.86 20.45 7.16
C PRO A 206 1.66 20.56 8.11
N ASP A 207 0.70 21.41 7.80
CA ASP A 207 -0.58 21.55 8.50
C ASP A 207 -1.51 20.35 8.31
N VAL A 208 -1.41 19.63 7.20
CA VAL A 208 -2.25 18.45 6.92
C VAL A 208 -1.81 17.27 7.78
N LYS A 209 -2.77 16.67 8.48
CA LYS A 209 -2.54 15.49 9.31
C LYS A 209 -2.42 14.22 8.49
N VAL A 210 -1.56 13.30 8.92
CA VAL A 210 -1.39 11.97 8.32
C VAL A 210 -1.65 10.91 9.38
N PHE A 211 -2.72 10.16 9.21
CA PHE A 211 -3.12 9.09 10.12
C PHE A 211 -2.88 7.72 9.49
N ALA A 212 -2.25 6.84 10.26
CA ALA A 212 -2.18 5.42 9.93
C ALA A 212 -3.45 4.70 10.39
N ALA A 213 -3.87 3.66 9.69
CA ALA A 213 -4.97 2.81 10.09
C ALA A 213 -4.58 1.33 10.00
N GLU A 214 -4.77 0.57 11.07
CA GLU A 214 -4.40 -0.84 11.18
C GLU A 214 -5.53 -1.69 11.76
N PRO A 215 -5.61 -3.00 11.39
CA PRO A 215 -6.38 -3.95 12.16
C PRO A 215 -5.76 -4.14 13.56
N ARG A 216 -6.60 -4.29 14.61
CA ARG A 216 -6.10 -4.60 15.97
C ARG A 216 -5.29 -5.88 16.05
N ASN A 217 -5.55 -6.82 15.13
CA ASN A 217 -4.81 -8.10 15.06
C ASN A 217 -3.53 -8.01 14.21
N ALA A 218 -3.17 -6.81 13.73
CA ALA A 218 -1.95 -6.52 12.96
C ALA A 218 -1.54 -5.08 13.24
N ASP A 219 -1.23 -4.76 14.51
CA ASP A 219 -1.10 -3.40 15.04
C ASP A 219 0.36 -3.02 15.35
N ASP A 220 1.31 -3.59 14.64
CA ASP A 220 2.74 -3.37 14.87
C ASP A 220 3.18 -1.90 14.70
N CYS A 221 2.56 -1.14 13.81
CA CYS A 221 2.82 0.29 13.68
C CYS A 221 2.32 1.06 14.91
N TYR A 222 1.13 0.75 15.41
CA TYR A 222 0.60 1.32 16.64
C TYR A 222 1.50 1.01 17.84
N GLN A 223 1.90 -0.25 18.02
CA GLN A 223 2.81 -0.67 19.08
C GLN A 223 4.17 0.01 18.97
N SER A 224 4.70 0.13 17.75
CA SER A 224 5.95 0.83 17.50
C SER A 224 5.86 2.32 17.86
N LYS A 225 4.75 2.97 17.49
CA LYS A 225 4.51 4.39 17.81
C LYS A 225 4.38 4.61 19.32
N LEU A 226 3.66 3.73 20.00
CA LEU A 226 3.46 3.78 21.45
C LEU A 226 4.78 3.59 22.23
N ARG A 227 5.64 2.68 21.77
CA ARG A 227 6.92 2.36 22.43
C ARG A 227 8.07 3.27 22.00
N GLY A 228 7.94 3.96 20.85
CA GLY A 228 9.01 4.77 20.28
C GLY A 228 10.11 3.95 19.59
N GLU A 229 9.91 2.64 19.42
CA GLU A 229 10.86 1.70 18.78
C GLU A 229 10.15 0.75 17.82
N LEU A 230 10.88 0.27 16.79
CA LEU A 230 10.34 -0.69 15.84
C LEU A 230 9.97 -2.00 16.55
N THR A 231 8.69 -2.29 16.60
CA THR A 231 8.12 -3.46 17.29
C THR A 231 7.36 -4.31 16.28
N PRO A 232 7.76 -5.55 15.99
CA PRO A 232 7.03 -6.43 15.10
C PRO A 232 5.75 -6.96 15.75
N ASN A 233 4.83 -7.50 14.94
CA ASN A 233 3.68 -8.23 15.45
C ASN A 233 4.14 -9.41 16.34
N LEU A 234 3.55 -9.56 17.51
CA LEU A 234 3.88 -10.62 18.47
C LEU A 234 3.45 -12.01 17.98
N HIS A 235 2.40 -12.05 17.16
CA HIS A 235 1.83 -13.27 16.59
C HIS A 235 1.56 -13.05 15.10
N PRO A 236 1.47 -14.14 14.30
CA PRO A 236 1.02 -14.03 12.92
C PRO A 236 -0.34 -13.32 12.85
N PRO A 237 -0.47 -12.26 12.06
CA PRO A 237 -1.71 -11.49 12.00
C PRO A 237 -2.91 -12.30 11.49
N GLU A 238 -3.99 -12.28 12.25
CA GLU A 238 -5.28 -12.86 11.88
C GLU A 238 -6.26 -11.75 11.52
N THR A 239 -6.34 -11.39 10.24
CA THR A 239 -7.23 -10.34 9.74
C THR A 239 -7.71 -10.67 8.32
N ILE A 240 -8.94 -10.23 8.00
CA ILE A 240 -9.46 -10.26 6.62
C ILE A 240 -8.77 -9.26 5.70
N ALA A 241 -8.09 -8.25 6.27
CA ALA A 241 -7.29 -7.26 5.56
C ALA A 241 -5.93 -7.87 5.15
N ASP A 242 -5.94 -8.77 4.20
CA ASP A 242 -4.81 -9.64 3.85
C ASP A 242 -3.56 -8.91 3.31
N ALA A 243 -3.73 -7.69 2.78
CA ALA A 243 -2.61 -6.90 2.25
C ALA A 243 -1.84 -6.11 3.33
N VAL A 244 -2.30 -6.11 4.60
CA VAL A 244 -1.63 -5.43 5.72
C VAL A 244 -1.11 -6.38 6.81
N LYS A 245 -0.94 -7.66 6.51
CA LYS A 245 -0.35 -8.65 7.43
C LYS A 245 1.17 -8.51 7.62
N THR A 246 1.85 -7.75 6.76
CA THR A 246 3.29 -7.52 6.83
C THR A 246 3.57 -6.35 7.77
N SER A 247 4.48 -6.53 8.71
CA SER A 247 4.92 -5.48 9.62
C SER A 247 5.69 -4.36 8.91
N ILE A 248 5.67 -3.16 9.50
CA ILE A 248 6.57 -2.06 9.12
C ILE A 248 8.03 -2.49 9.31
N GLY A 249 8.95 -1.83 8.63
CA GLY A 249 10.36 -2.25 8.66
C GLY A 249 11.33 -1.10 8.89
N PRO A 250 12.63 -1.42 8.89
CA PRO A 250 13.67 -0.47 9.26
C PRO A 250 13.76 0.78 8.38
N ASN A 251 13.30 0.69 7.11
CA ASN A 251 13.31 1.84 6.20
C ASN A 251 12.03 2.68 6.27
N THR A 252 10.90 2.09 6.68
CA THR A 252 9.62 2.80 6.81
C THR A 252 9.40 3.36 8.21
N TRP A 253 9.85 2.66 9.25
CA TRP A 253 9.67 3.08 10.64
C TRP A 253 10.20 4.50 10.96
N PRO A 254 11.44 4.88 10.61
CA PRO A 254 11.93 6.23 10.93
C PRO A 254 11.08 7.33 10.30
N ILE A 255 10.51 7.07 9.12
CA ILE A 255 9.64 8.01 8.42
C ILE A 255 8.29 8.11 9.15
N ILE A 256 7.69 6.97 9.48
CA ILE A 256 6.42 6.89 10.20
C ILE A 256 6.55 7.53 11.58
N ARG A 257 7.60 7.20 12.34
CA ARG A 257 7.86 7.77 13.65
C ARG A 257 7.85 9.29 13.63
N ASP A 258 8.54 9.88 12.64
CA ASP A 258 8.80 11.32 12.58
C ASP A 258 7.68 12.12 11.90
N LEU A 259 6.96 11.54 10.93
CA LEU A 259 6.05 12.28 10.04
C LEU A 259 4.57 11.89 10.15
N VAL A 260 4.25 10.74 10.73
CA VAL A 260 2.85 10.31 10.92
C VAL A 260 2.33 10.85 12.24
N ASP A 261 1.19 11.54 12.20
CA ASP A 261 0.63 12.20 13.38
C ASP A 261 0.11 11.21 14.42
N ASP A 262 -0.67 10.18 13.98
CA ASP A 262 -1.20 9.14 14.89
C ASP A 262 -1.51 7.84 14.15
N VAL A 263 -1.78 6.78 14.92
CA VAL A 263 -2.13 5.44 14.43
C VAL A 263 -3.46 5.02 15.05
N LEU A 264 -4.43 4.71 14.19
CA LEU A 264 -5.78 4.28 14.56
C LEU A 264 -5.90 2.77 14.37
N THR A 265 -6.48 2.07 15.34
CA THR A 265 -6.67 0.63 15.26
C THR A 265 -8.16 0.28 15.22
N VAL A 266 -8.53 -0.68 14.36
CA VAL A 266 -9.91 -1.10 14.15
C VAL A 266 -10.07 -2.61 14.29
N SER A 267 -11.24 -3.05 14.73
CA SER A 267 -11.60 -4.47 14.83
C SER A 267 -11.97 -5.06 13.48
N GLU A 268 -11.96 -6.38 13.38
CA GLU A 268 -12.41 -7.11 12.19
C GLU A 268 -13.87 -6.77 11.82
N GLU A 269 -14.74 -6.61 12.81
CA GLU A 269 -16.15 -6.26 12.58
C GLU A 269 -16.31 -4.85 12.02
N GLU A 270 -15.51 -3.88 12.49
CA GLU A 270 -15.49 -2.54 11.92
C GLU A 270 -15.00 -2.56 10.47
N ILE A 271 -13.97 -3.37 10.15
CA ILE A 271 -13.44 -3.54 8.78
C ILE A 271 -14.51 -4.16 7.87
N LYS A 272 -15.15 -5.25 8.29
CA LYS A 272 -16.23 -5.90 7.53
C LYS A 272 -17.36 -4.93 7.24
N ARG A 273 -17.84 -4.21 8.25
CA ARG A 273 -18.90 -3.21 8.13
C ARG A 273 -18.52 -2.07 7.18
N ALA A 274 -17.34 -1.49 7.34
CA ALA A 274 -16.87 -0.40 6.49
C ALA A 274 -16.70 -0.84 5.04
N THR A 275 -16.14 -2.02 4.79
CA THR A 275 -15.98 -2.60 3.46
C THR A 275 -17.34 -2.76 2.78
N ARG A 276 -18.30 -3.35 3.48
CA ARG A 276 -19.67 -3.53 2.99
C ARG A 276 -20.35 -2.19 2.69
N MET A 277 -20.20 -1.18 3.56
CA MET A 277 -20.75 0.16 3.32
C MET A 277 -20.20 0.80 2.06
N VAL A 278 -18.91 0.67 1.76
CA VAL A 278 -18.34 1.17 0.51
C VAL A 278 -18.95 0.46 -0.69
N TRP A 279 -19.08 -0.86 -0.66
CA TRP A 279 -19.72 -1.62 -1.74
C TRP A 279 -21.17 -1.22 -1.95
N GLU A 280 -21.96 -1.12 -0.88
CA GLU A 280 -23.40 -0.86 -0.94
C GLU A 280 -23.74 0.61 -1.25
N ARG A 281 -22.96 1.56 -0.72
CA ARG A 281 -23.27 2.99 -0.85
C ARG A 281 -22.52 3.67 -2.00
N MET A 282 -21.27 3.29 -2.22
CA MET A 282 -20.43 3.89 -3.28
C MET A 282 -20.38 3.04 -4.55
N LYS A 283 -20.76 1.76 -4.50
CA LYS A 283 -20.68 0.80 -5.63
C LYS A 283 -19.24 0.57 -6.09
N LEU A 284 -18.29 0.71 -5.15
CA LEU A 284 -16.87 0.48 -5.38
C LEU A 284 -16.46 -0.86 -4.80
N LEU A 285 -15.97 -1.77 -5.64
CA LEU A 285 -15.45 -3.06 -5.19
C LEU A 285 -14.03 -2.89 -4.65
N ILE A 286 -13.92 -2.64 -3.36
CA ILE A 286 -12.64 -2.56 -2.63
C ILE A 286 -12.30 -3.89 -1.98
N GLU A 287 -11.00 -4.18 -1.79
CA GLU A 287 -10.54 -5.24 -0.90
C GLU A 287 -10.71 -4.83 0.58
N PRO A 288 -10.85 -5.77 1.55
CA PRO A 288 -11.05 -5.44 2.96
C PRO A 288 -9.95 -4.54 3.53
N THR A 289 -8.72 -4.65 3.04
CA THR A 289 -7.61 -3.76 3.43
C THR A 289 -7.93 -2.28 3.18
N ALA A 290 -8.60 -1.95 2.07
CA ALA A 290 -9.04 -0.57 1.83
C ALA A 290 -10.15 -0.13 2.79
N GLY A 291 -10.94 -1.07 3.31
CA GLY A 291 -11.96 -0.84 4.33
C GLY A 291 -11.40 -0.42 5.70
N VAL A 292 -10.14 -0.76 6.00
CA VAL A 292 -9.48 -0.39 7.28
C VAL A 292 -9.43 1.13 7.46
N GLY A 293 -9.08 1.89 6.43
CA GLY A 293 -9.05 3.36 6.49
C GLY A 293 -10.44 3.98 6.69
N VAL A 294 -11.47 3.39 6.09
CA VAL A 294 -12.87 3.84 6.26
C VAL A 294 -13.35 3.50 7.67
N ALA A 295 -13.07 2.29 8.17
CA ALA A 295 -13.39 1.89 9.53
C ALA A 295 -12.74 2.82 10.56
N ALA A 296 -11.47 3.19 10.35
CA ALA A 296 -10.74 4.08 11.23
C ALA A 296 -11.42 5.46 11.35
N VAL A 297 -11.86 6.05 10.24
CA VAL A 297 -12.54 7.36 10.25
C VAL A 297 -13.93 7.29 10.88
N LEU A 298 -14.60 6.15 10.79
CA LEU A 298 -15.92 5.92 11.42
C LEU A 298 -15.83 5.45 12.88
N SER A 299 -14.63 5.21 13.42
CA SER A 299 -14.41 4.71 14.77
C SER A 299 -14.59 5.80 15.84
N GLU A 300 -14.88 5.38 17.07
CA GLU A 300 -14.89 6.27 18.23
C GLU A 300 -13.53 6.95 18.46
N GLN A 301 -12.43 6.26 18.18
CA GLN A 301 -11.08 6.80 18.30
C GLN A 301 -10.90 8.04 17.41
N PHE A 302 -11.44 8.05 16.21
CA PHE A 302 -11.37 9.19 15.31
C PHE A 302 -12.24 10.37 15.74
N GLN A 303 -13.28 10.15 16.53
CA GLN A 303 -14.11 11.23 17.09
C GLN A 303 -13.33 12.13 18.05
N ALA A 304 -12.22 11.63 18.63
CA ALA A 304 -11.31 12.44 19.45
C ALA A 304 -10.43 13.41 18.64
N VAL A 305 -10.35 13.24 17.34
CA VAL A 305 -9.64 14.18 16.43
C VAL A 305 -10.39 15.52 16.43
N PRO A 306 -9.68 16.67 16.54
CA PRO A 306 -10.31 18.00 16.59
C PRO A 306 -11.31 18.23 15.46
N GLN A 307 -12.42 18.91 15.73
CA GLN A 307 -13.53 19.09 14.78
C GLN A 307 -13.20 20.03 13.61
N ASP A 308 -12.15 20.84 13.72
CA ASP A 308 -11.61 21.67 12.64
C ASP A 308 -10.88 20.86 11.56
N VAL A 309 -10.61 19.57 11.79
CA VAL A 309 -10.17 18.62 10.77
C VAL A 309 -11.40 18.13 9.99
N GLU A 310 -11.91 18.95 9.06
CA GLU A 310 -13.19 18.72 8.40
C GLU A 310 -13.10 17.87 7.13
N ASN A 311 -12.06 18.08 6.31
CA ASN A 311 -11.90 17.45 4.99
C ASN A 311 -10.90 16.30 5.08
N ILE A 312 -11.38 15.07 5.07
CA ILE A 312 -10.57 13.87 5.32
C ILE A 312 -10.47 13.05 4.04
N CYS A 313 -9.25 12.89 3.53
CA CYS A 313 -8.98 12.02 2.40
C CYS A 313 -8.62 10.62 2.88
N ILE A 314 -9.39 9.62 2.48
CA ILE A 314 -9.15 8.20 2.77
C ILE A 314 -8.60 7.54 1.52
N VAL A 315 -7.49 6.82 1.63
CA VAL A 315 -6.92 6.09 0.49
C VAL A 315 -7.58 4.71 0.40
N LEU A 316 -8.41 4.51 -0.63
CA LEU A 316 -8.94 3.20 -1.01
C LEU A 316 -7.88 2.45 -1.81
N CYS A 317 -6.99 1.75 -1.11
CA CYS A 317 -5.68 1.32 -1.57
C CYS A 317 -5.69 0.25 -2.68
N GLY A 318 -6.76 -0.56 -2.76
CA GLY A 318 -6.90 -1.62 -3.77
C GLY A 318 -8.28 -2.25 -3.83
N GLY A 319 -8.51 -3.03 -4.89
CA GLY A 319 -9.74 -3.78 -5.14
C GLY A 319 -9.50 -5.25 -5.53
N ASN A 320 -8.28 -5.77 -5.34
CA ASN A 320 -7.92 -7.15 -5.67
C ASN A 320 -8.42 -8.14 -4.60
N VAL A 321 -9.71 -8.36 -4.57
CA VAL A 321 -10.39 -9.26 -3.63
C VAL A 321 -10.71 -10.59 -4.29
N ASP A 322 -10.49 -11.68 -3.57
CA ASP A 322 -11.02 -13.00 -3.93
C ASP A 322 -12.47 -13.11 -3.47
N LEU A 323 -13.41 -13.04 -4.42
CA LEU A 323 -14.83 -13.08 -4.12
C LEU A 323 -15.25 -14.39 -3.44
N SER A 324 -14.52 -15.49 -3.66
CA SER A 324 -14.79 -16.79 -3.01
C SER A 324 -14.42 -16.81 -1.53
N SER A 325 -13.58 -15.88 -1.08
CA SER A 325 -13.15 -15.76 0.33
C SER A 325 -14.07 -14.91 1.20
N LEU A 326 -15.15 -14.33 0.63
CA LEU A 326 -16.06 -13.41 1.31
C LEU A 326 -17.16 -14.11 2.13
N THR A 327 -16.85 -15.23 2.78
CA THR A 327 -17.81 -16.01 3.59
C THR A 327 -18.43 -15.19 4.72
N TRP A 328 -17.71 -14.22 5.25
CA TRP A 328 -18.16 -13.32 6.32
C TRP A 328 -19.32 -12.40 5.91
N LEU A 329 -19.64 -12.24 4.62
CA LEU A 329 -20.77 -11.44 4.16
C LEU A 329 -22.11 -11.99 4.63
N THR A 330 -22.21 -13.31 4.80
CA THR A 330 -23.42 -13.98 5.28
C THR A 330 -23.53 -14.00 6.80
N GLU A 331 -22.45 -13.68 7.50
CA GLU A 331 -22.36 -13.69 8.97
C GLU A 331 -22.76 -12.34 9.60
N LEU A 332 -22.73 -11.25 8.83
CA LEU A 332 -23.14 -9.94 9.33
C LEU A 332 -24.65 -9.89 9.51
N PRO A 333 -25.16 -9.53 10.70
CA PRO A 333 -26.59 -9.35 10.90
C PRO A 333 -27.15 -8.31 9.91
N GLY A 334 -28.21 -8.69 9.22
CA GLY A 334 -28.80 -7.94 8.11
C GLY A 334 -29.55 -6.66 8.50
N LYS A 335 -29.10 -5.94 9.52
CA LYS A 335 -29.60 -4.62 9.90
C LYS A 335 -28.45 -3.73 10.31
N ALA A 336 -27.91 -2.95 9.36
CA ALA A 336 -27.38 -1.65 9.68
C ALA A 336 -28.53 -0.66 9.49
N GLU A 337 -29.15 -0.26 10.58
CA GLU A 337 -30.03 0.93 10.61
C GLU A 337 -29.22 2.19 10.38
#